data_1c705fc74b1a5434115521423c2475c1
#
_entry.id   1c705fc74b1a5434115521423c2475c1
#
_cell.length_a   1.000
_cell.length_b   1.000
_cell.length_c   1.000
_cell.angle_alpha   90.00
_cell.angle_beta   90.00
_cell.angle_gamma   90.00
#
_symmetry.space_group_name_H-M   'P 1'
#
loop_
_entity.id
_entity.type
_entity.pdbx_description
1 polymer ?
#
loop_
_entity_poly.entity_id
_entity_poly.type
_entity_poly.pdbx_seq_one_letter_code
_entity_poly.pdbx_strand_id
1 'polypeptide(L)'
;TEAGQFYAMYGGASENANQRMPSGTARVISPNAKVELTVSEGIGYGMLLMVYMSDAQNDYQSEFDKLWKYWKCYGKGLNGNGCNSWSGQGMDWQVDNYTGSIGGGTASDAEFDAAVALIMAYKQWGNSSYLEDAKKLINWTKSNDMQSDGSVRPGSNWNDAFNPSYSHVGAFKLFQEVTNDAFWNTAATT
;
A
#
# COMPACT_ATOMS: atom_id res chain seq x y z
N THR A 1 2.94 22.72 -13.62
CA THR A 1 1.61 22.49 -13.05
C THR A 1 1.69 21.33 -12.07
N GLU A 2 0.82 21.27 -11.07
CA GLU A 2 0.80 20.19 -10.06
C GLU A 2 0.66 18.79 -10.70
N ALA A 3 -0.09 18.67 -11.77
CA ALA A 3 -0.18 17.45 -12.57
C ALA A 3 1.17 17.01 -13.16
N GLY A 4 1.99 17.95 -13.60
CA GLY A 4 3.33 17.67 -14.10
C GLY A 4 4.29 17.17 -13.02
N GLN A 5 4.18 17.70 -11.81
CA GLN A 5 4.95 17.22 -10.66
C GLN A 5 4.50 15.82 -10.23
N PHE A 6 3.20 15.56 -10.22
CA PHE A 6 2.67 14.23 -9.93
C PHE A 6 3.13 13.18 -10.97
N TYR A 7 3.10 13.51 -12.26
CA TYR A 7 3.62 12.64 -13.32
C TYR A 7 5.14 12.42 -13.21
N ALA A 8 5.91 13.40 -12.81
CA ALA A 8 7.35 13.24 -12.57
C ALA A 8 7.64 12.36 -11.34
N MET A 9 6.81 12.42 -10.30
CA MET A 9 6.90 11.56 -9.12
C MET A 9 6.39 10.13 -9.42
N TYR A 10 5.43 10.01 -10.31
CA TYR A 10 4.82 8.77 -10.76
C TYR A 10 5.59 8.15 -11.93
N GLY A 11 6.42 8.92 -12.60
CA GLY A 11 7.14 8.58 -13.81
C GLY A 11 7.81 7.23 -13.75
N GLY A 12 7.13 6.28 -14.34
CA GLY A 12 7.49 4.89 -14.42
C GLY A 12 8.86 4.62 -14.96
N ALA A 13 9.28 3.86 -15.67
CA ALA A 13 10.54 3.46 -16.25
C ALA A 13 11.68 4.45 -15.97
N SER A 14 12.50 4.13 -15.02
CA SER A 14 13.76 4.80 -14.82
C SER A 14 14.58 4.74 -16.11
N GLU A 15 14.99 5.87 -16.61
CA GLU A 15 15.99 5.97 -17.67
C GLU A 15 17.37 5.46 -17.21
N ASN A 16 17.51 5.13 -15.94
CA ASN A 16 18.76 4.71 -15.33
C ASN A 16 18.79 3.17 -15.19
N ALA A 17 19.61 2.51 -16.00
CA ALA A 17 19.76 1.06 -16.06
C ALA A 17 20.15 0.39 -14.71
N ASN A 18 20.53 1.17 -13.72
CA ASN A 18 20.91 0.69 -12.39
C ASN A 18 19.73 0.67 -11.39
N GLN A 19 18.57 1.17 -11.77
CA GLN A 19 17.41 1.15 -10.86
C GLN A 19 16.72 -0.22 -10.86
N ARG A 20 16.53 -0.77 -9.68
CA ARG A 20 15.79 -2.03 -9.47
C ARG A 20 14.29 -1.79 -9.48
N MET A 21 13.74 -1.49 -10.62
CA MET A 21 12.30 -1.36 -10.76
C MET A 21 11.73 -2.61 -11.44
N PRO A 22 10.88 -3.40 -10.76
CA PRO A 22 10.26 -4.57 -11.40
C PRO A 22 9.48 -4.17 -12.65
N SER A 23 9.60 -4.96 -13.71
CA SER A 23 8.96 -4.67 -15.00
C SER A 23 7.43 -4.50 -14.87
N GLY A 24 6.90 -3.45 -15.51
CA GLY A 24 5.46 -3.16 -15.51
C GLY A 24 4.94 -2.67 -14.16
N THR A 25 5.80 -2.07 -13.35
CA THR A 25 5.41 -1.37 -12.11
C THR A 25 5.52 0.14 -12.26
N ALA A 26 4.89 0.86 -11.36
CA ALA A 26 5.10 2.28 -11.10
C ALA A 26 5.30 2.49 -9.60
N ARG A 27 5.91 3.61 -9.22
CA ARG A 27 6.16 3.97 -7.84
C ARG A 27 5.98 5.45 -7.60
N VAL A 28 5.78 5.83 -6.36
CA VAL A 28 5.84 7.21 -5.91
C VAL A 28 7.23 7.46 -5.32
N ILE A 29 7.90 8.50 -5.82
CA ILE A 29 9.22 8.90 -5.34
C ILE A 29 9.05 9.85 -4.16
N SER A 30 9.71 9.56 -3.05
CA SER A 30 9.83 10.48 -1.92
C SER A 30 11.05 11.39 -2.15
N PRO A 31 10.86 12.72 -2.25
CA PRO A 31 11.94 13.65 -2.67
C PRO A 31 12.99 13.93 -1.59
N ASN A 32 12.84 13.43 -0.38
CA ASN A 32 13.63 13.86 0.77
C ASN A 32 14.95 13.13 0.97
N ALA A 33 15.40 12.32 0.04
CA ALA A 33 16.63 11.59 0.24
C ALA A 33 17.66 11.90 -0.85
N LYS A 34 18.91 11.81 -0.48
CA LYS A 34 20.05 11.81 -1.41
C LYS A 34 19.98 10.67 -2.44
N VAL A 35 19.07 9.74 -2.23
CA VAL A 35 18.68 8.62 -3.09
C VAL A 35 17.18 8.66 -3.30
N GLU A 36 16.72 8.26 -4.46
CA GLU A 36 15.29 8.19 -4.78
C GLU A 36 14.62 7.06 -3.99
N LEU A 37 14.03 7.40 -2.86
CA LEU A 37 13.30 6.47 -2.02
C LEU A 37 11.85 6.34 -2.44
N THR A 38 11.29 5.18 -2.20
CA THR A 38 9.85 4.94 -2.19
C THR A 38 9.47 4.50 -0.78
N VAL A 39 8.43 5.11 -0.23
CA VAL A 39 7.81 4.67 1.02
C VAL A 39 6.46 4.04 0.73
N SER A 40 6.08 3.03 1.53
CA SER A 40 4.80 2.32 1.35
C SER A 40 3.60 3.25 1.44
N GLU A 41 3.64 4.24 2.32
CA GLU A 41 2.64 5.32 2.45
C GLU A 41 2.43 6.06 1.13
N GLY A 42 3.51 6.42 0.43
CA GLY A 42 3.43 7.05 -0.89
C GLY A 42 2.75 6.16 -1.93
N ILE A 43 2.96 4.85 -1.89
CA ILE A 43 2.27 3.90 -2.78
C ILE A 43 0.78 3.83 -2.43
N GLY A 44 0.42 3.72 -1.14
CA GLY A 44 -0.97 3.75 -0.67
C GLY A 44 -1.71 5.00 -1.14
N TYR A 45 -1.12 6.18 -0.94
CA TYR A 45 -1.67 7.45 -1.42
C TYR A 45 -1.80 7.50 -2.94
N GLY A 46 -0.79 7.02 -3.67
CA GLY A 46 -0.84 6.94 -5.12
C GLY A 46 -2.01 6.08 -5.60
N MET A 47 -2.24 4.93 -4.98
CA MET A 47 -3.37 4.05 -5.29
C MET A 47 -4.72 4.74 -5.01
N LEU A 48 -4.87 5.40 -3.85
CA LEU A 48 -6.08 6.17 -3.51
C LEU A 48 -6.33 7.27 -4.54
N LEU A 49 -5.31 8.04 -4.92
CA LEU A 49 -5.45 9.09 -5.92
C LEU A 49 -5.92 8.55 -7.27
N MET A 50 -5.38 7.42 -7.73
CA MET A 50 -5.82 6.81 -8.99
C MET A 50 -7.30 6.47 -8.99
N VAL A 51 -7.82 5.92 -7.89
CA VAL A 51 -9.25 5.61 -7.77
C VAL A 51 -10.08 6.89 -7.67
N TYR A 52 -9.70 7.85 -6.84
CA TYR A 52 -10.46 9.10 -6.66
C TYR A 52 -10.51 9.97 -7.91
N MET A 53 -9.47 9.94 -8.72
CA MET A 53 -9.38 10.73 -9.94
C MET A 53 -10.00 10.05 -11.17
N SER A 54 -10.35 8.76 -11.04
CA SER A 54 -10.99 8.03 -12.13
C SER A 54 -12.47 8.37 -12.24
N ASP A 55 -12.90 8.68 -13.45
CA ASP A 55 -14.28 8.95 -13.81
C ASP A 55 -14.60 8.42 -15.22
N ALA A 56 -15.74 8.79 -15.77
CA ALA A 56 -16.17 8.35 -17.11
C ALA A 56 -15.29 8.91 -18.25
N GLN A 57 -14.52 9.96 -18.03
CA GLN A 57 -13.64 10.60 -19.00
C GLN A 57 -12.17 10.22 -18.80
N ASN A 58 -11.79 9.88 -17.57
CA ASN A 58 -10.42 9.60 -17.18
C ASN A 58 -10.37 8.27 -16.44
N ASP A 59 -9.75 7.26 -17.04
CA ASP A 59 -9.56 5.95 -16.43
C ASP A 59 -8.09 5.74 -16.07
N TYR A 60 -7.80 5.65 -14.77
CA TYR A 60 -6.47 5.43 -14.22
C TYR A 60 -6.26 4.00 -13.70
N GLN A 61 -7.08 3.04 -14.13
CA GLN A 61 -6.94 1.63 -13.71
C GLN A 61 -5.55 1.07 -14.02
N SER A 62 -5.02 1.37 -15.21
CA SER A 62 -3.68 0.90 -15.61
C SER A 62 -2.57 1.40 -14.65
N GLU A 63 -2.68 2.64 -14.22
CA GLU A 63 -1.74 3.27 -13.30
C GLU A 63 -1.87 2.68 -11.89
N PHE A 64 -3.09 2.46 -11.44
CA PHE A 64 -3.38 1.76 -10.19
C PHE A 64 -2.75 0.36 -10.19
N ASP A 65 -2.93 -0.40 -11.25
CA ASP A 65 -2.39 -1.75 -11.40
C ASP A 65 -0.87 -1.80 -11.30
N LYS A 66 -0.18 -0.80 -11.87
CA LYS A 66 1.27 -0.67 -11.79
C LYS A 66 1.75 -0.38 -10.37
N LEU A 67 1.05 0.49 -9.62
CA LEU A 67 1.34 0.78 -8.21
C LEU A 67 1.07 -0.45 -7.35
N TRP A 68 -0.08 -1.09 -7.52
CA TRP A 68 -0.41 -2.32 -6.80
C TRP A 68 0.58 -3.46 -7.10
N LYS A 69 1.03 -3.57 -8.32
CA LYS A 69 2.08 -4.53 -8.68
C LYS A 69 3.40 -4.21 -7.97
N TYR A 70 3.78 -2.93 -7.86
CA TYR A 70 4.96 -2.51 -7.11
C TYR A 70 4.86 -2.93 -5.64
N TRP A 71 3.73 -2.65 -5.00
CA TRP A 71 3.43 -3.11 -3.65
C TRP A 71 3.69 -4.61 -3.49
N LYS A 72 3.10 -5.42 -4.37
CA LYS A 72 3.25 -6.88 -4.32
C LYS A 72 4.70 -7.33 -4.49
N CYS A 73 5.48 -6.64 -5.31
CA CYS A 73 6.90 -6.96 -5.49
C CYS A 73 7.73 -6.71 -4.23
N TYR A 74 7.36 -5.71 -3.45
CA TYR A 74 8.03 -5.31 -2.22
C TYR A 74 7.23 -5.67 -0.95
N GLY A 75 6.29 -6.60 -1.07
CA GLY A 75 5.70 -7.24 0.11
C GLY A 75 6.79 -7.74 1.06
N LYS A 76 6.56 -7.66 2.36
CA LYS A 76 7.55 -7.99 3.39
C LYS A 76 8.31 -9.28 3.08
N GLY A 77 9.62 -9.14 2.92
CA GLY A 77 10.53 -10.24 2.63
C GLY A 77 10.69 -10.60 1.14
N LEU A 78 9.98 -9.97 0.21
CA LEU A 78 10.05 -10.30 -1.23
C LEU A 78 11.13 -9.49 -1.98
N ASN A 79 11.50 -8.32 -1.48
CA ASN A 79 12.62 -7.48 -1.95
C ASN A 79 12.71 -7.32 -3.49
N GLY A 80 11.58 -7.04 -4.13
CA GLY A 80 11.49 -6.77 -5.57
C GLY A 80 11.53 -8.02 -6.48
N ASN A 81 11.78 -9.19 -5.93
CA ASN A 81 11.97 -10.42 -6.73
C ASN A 81 10.72 -11.33 -6.75
N GLY A 82 9.70 -10.99 -5.98
CA GLY A 82 8.61 -11.90 -5.66
C GLY A 82 7.22 -11.40 -6.02
N CYS A 83 7.03 -10.55 -7.04
CA CYS A 83 5.71 -10.01 -7.38
C CYS A 83 4.61 -11.08 -7.52
N ASN A 84 4.96 -12.25 -8.04
CA ASN A 84 4.04 -13.38 -8.21
C ASN A 84 3.94 -14.29 -6.97
N SER A 85 4.79 -14.08 -5.96
CA SER A 85 4.82 -14.85 -4.71
C SER A 85 4.10 -14.13 -3.57
N TRP A 86 3.52 -12.96 -3.84
CA TRP A 86 2.76 -12.22 -2.86
C TRP A 86 1.51 -13.02 -2.43
N SER A 87 1.31 -13.14 -1.14
CA SER A 87 0.21 -13.90 -0.54
C SER A 87 -0.59 -13.11 0.51
N GLY A 88 -0.48 -11.78 0.46
CA GLY A 88 -1.21 -10.87 1.36
C GLY A 88 -0.33 -9.96 2.20
N GLN A 89 0.99 -10.08 2.12
CA GLN A 89 1.92 -9.32 2.95
C GLN A 89 1.77 -7.80 2.74
N GLY A 90 1.89 -7.05 3.83
CA GLY A 90 2.16 -5.62 3.80
C GLY A 90 3.50 -5.33 3.13
N MET A 91 3.68 -4.12 2.64
CA MET A 91 4.89 -3.70 1.93
C MET A 91 5.99 -3.33 2.93
N ASP A 92 7.26 -3.63 2.61
CA ASP A 92 8.38 -3.02 3.32
C ASP A 92 8.26 -1.49 3.26
N TRP A 93 8.31 -0.84 4.45
CA TRP A 93 7.94 0.57 4.55
C TRP A 93 8.85 1.52 3.77
N GLN A 94 10.09 1.09 3.47
CA GLN A 94 11.04 1.91 2.73
C GLN A 94 11.85 1.07 1.74
N VAL A 95 11.86 1.51 0.50
CA VAL A 95 12.57 0.89 -0.62
C VAL A 95 13.52 1.90 -1.25
N ASP A 96 14.79 1.54 -1.34
CA ASP A 96 15.79 2.23 -2.17
C ASP A 96 15.76 1.60 -3.57
N ASN A 97 15.68 2.42 -4.59
CA ASN A 97 15.55 1.94 -5.96
C ASN A 97 16.79 1.24 -6.52
N TYR A 98 17.92 1.40 -5.87
CA TYR A 98 19.18 0.80 -6.30
C TYR A 98 19.50 -0.48 -5.54
N THR A 99 19.14 -0.55 -4.27
CA THR A 99 19.51 -1.67 -3.39
C THR A 99 18.33 -2.57 -2.99
N GLY A 100 17.10 -2.08 -3.14
CA GLY A 100 15.88 -2.79 -2.73
C GLY A 100 15.37 -2.35 -1.36
N SER A 101 14.71 -3.23 -0.64
CA SER A 101 14.16 -2.91 0.70
C SER A 101 15.27 -2.53 1.67
N ILE A 102 15.19 -1.33 2.25
CA ILE A 102 16.11 -0.82 3.28
C ILE A 102 15.42 -0.59 4.63
N GLY A 103 14.09 -0.50 4.64
CA GLY A 103 13.26 -0.47 5.84
C GLY A 103 12.42 -1.74 5.87
N GLY A 104 12.92 -2.80 6.53
CA GLY A 104 12.19 -4.06 6.64
C GLY A 104 11.01 -3.92 7.61
N GLY A 105 9.87 -4.52 7.24
CA GLY A 105 8.60 -4.39 7.95
C GLY A 105 7.71 -3.30 7.38
N THR A 106 6.52 -3.18 7.92
CA THR A 106 5.45 -2.31 7.42
C THR A 106 5.37 -0.98 8.16
N ALA A 107 4.60 -0.05 7.63
CA ALA A 107 4.10 1.14 8.31
C ALA A 107 2.57 1.09 8.21
N SER A 108 1.89 0.80 9.32
CA SER A 108 0.49 0.32 9.36
C SER A 108 -0.52 1.22 8.67
N ASP A 109 -0.31 2.53 8.65
CA ASP A 109 -1.13 3.51 7.92
C ASP A 109 -1.14 3.21 6.42
N ALA A 110 0.01 2.84 5.86
CA ALA A 110 0.13 2.49 4.45
C ALA A 110 -0.69 1.24 4.09
N GLU A 111 -0.69 0.22 4.96
CA GLU A 111 -1.48 -1.00 4.76
C GLU A 111 -2.99 -0.69 4.78
N PHE A 112 -3.42 0.21 5.67
CA PHE A 112 -4.82 0.62 5.73
C PHE A 112 -5.24 1.35 4.46
N ASP A 113 -4.43 2.30 3.99
CA ASP A 113 -4.69 3.07 2.78
C ASP A 113 -4.71 2.19 1.53
N ALA A 114 -3.73 1.29 1.39
CA ALA A 114 -3.69 0.35 0.27
C ALA A 114 -4.90 -0.61 0.26
N ALA A 115 -5.32 -1.11 1.44
CA ALA A 115 -6.50 -1.96 1.54
C ALA A 115 -7.79 -1.20 1.19
N VAL A 116 -7.95 0.06 1.66
CA VAL A 116 -9.06 0.93 1.28
C VAL A 116 -9.06 1.18 -0.23
N ALA A 117 -7.89 1.51 -0.80
CA ALA A 117 -7.76 1.73 -2.24
C ALA A 117 -8.17 0.51 -3.08
N LEU A 118 -7.81 -0.69 -2.65
CA LEU A 118 -8.22 -1.94 -3.30
C LEU A 118 -9.74 -2.17 -3.24
N ILE A 119 -10.38 -1.90 -2.09
CA ILE A 119 -11.83 -2.01 -1.96
C ILE A 119 -12.53 -1.00 -2.87
N MET A 120 -12.02 0.22 -2.93
CA MET A 120 -12.54 1.27 -3.82
C MET A 120 -12.33 0.89 -5.29
N ALA A 121 -11.18 0.34 -5.65
CA ALA A 121 -10.87 -0.16 -6.99
C ALA A 121 -11.86 -1.25 -7.44
N TYR A 122 -12.20 -2.17 -6.54
CA TYR A 122 -13.26 -3.15 -6.79
C TYR A 122 -14.60 -2.46 -7.08
N LYS A 123 -14.98 -1.46 -6.30
CA LYS A 123 -16.25 -0.72 -6.51
C LYS A 123 -16.22 0.09 -7.81
N GLN A 124 -15.10 0.68 -8.17
CA GLN A 124 -14.92 1.52 -9.36
C GLN A 124 -14.90 0.70 -10.66
N TRP A 125 -14.13 -0.37 -10.70
CA TRP A 125 -13.84 -1.12 -11.92
C TRP A 125 -14.46 -2.52 -11.97
N GLY A 126 -15.09 -3.00 -10.90
CA GLY A 126 -15.81 -4.27 -10.84
C GLY A 126 -14.94 -5.52 -10.86
N ASN A 127 -13.61 -5.40 -10.84
CA ASN A 127 -12.71 -6.55 -10.84
C ASN A 127 -12.60 -7.16 -9.43
N SER A 128 -13.14 -8.37 -9.25
CA SER A 128 -13.17 -9.05 -7.95
C SER A 128 -11.79 -9.35 -7.37
N SER A 129 -10.74 -9.42 -8.20
CA SER A 129 -9.38 -9.67 -7.72
C SER A 129 -8.89 -8.59 -6.75
N TYR A 130 -9.33 -7.34 -6.91
CA TYR A 130 -9.00 -6.27 -5.96
C TYR A 130 -9.59 -6.53 -4.57
N LEU A 131 -10.85 -6.99 -4.51
CA LEU A 131 -11.48 -7.30 -3.22
C LEU A 131 -10.84 -8.53 -2.56
N GLU A 132 -10.45 -9.53 -3.33
CA GLU A 132 -9.72 -10.71 -2.83
C GLU A 132 -8.35 -10.31 -2.27
N ASP A 133 -7.61 -9.48 -2.99
CA ASP A 133 -6.33 -8.96 -2.54
C ASP A 133 -6.48 -8.05 -1.31
N ALA A 134 -7.51 -7.18 -1.27
CA ALA A 134 -7.83 -6.38 -0.09
C ALA A 134 -8.04 -7.26 1.15
N LYS A 135 -8.83 -8.33 1.04
CA LYS A 135 -9.07 -9.25 2.16
C LYS A 135 -7.81 -9.95 2.64
N LYS A 136 -6.91 -10.34 1.72
CA LYS A 136 -5.62 -10.92 2.10
C LYS A 136 -4.77 -9.92 2.87
N LEU A 137 -4.66 -8.69 2.36
CA LEU A 137 -3.90 -7.63 3.02
C LEU A 137 -4.48 -7.28 4.39
N ILE A 138 -5.80 -7.11 4.50
CA ILE A 138 -6.50 -6.84 5.77
C ILE A 138 -6.24 -7.94 6.81
N ASN A 139 -6.32 -9.21 6.41
CA ASN A 139 -6.06 -10.32 7.32
C ASN A 139 -4.60 -10.38 7.76
N TRP A 140 -3.68 -10.08 6.85
CA TRP A 140 -2.26 -10.00 7.16
C TRP A 140 -1.97 -8.85 8.12
N THR A 141 -2.51 -7.67 7.87
CA THR A 141 -2.37 -6.46 8.71
C THR A 141 -2.93 -6.70 10.12
N LYS A 142 -4.11 -7.33 10.23
CA LYS A 142 -4.65 -7.74 11.53
C LYS A 142 -3.65 -8.55 12.34
N SER A 143 -2.96 -9.49 11.70
CA SER A 143 -2.07 -10.42 12.38
C SER A 143 -0.69 -9.82 12.71
N ASN A 144 -0.27 -8.78 12.00
CA ASN A 144 1.10 -8.25 12.07
C ASN A 144 1.17 -6.82 12.62
N ASP A 145 0.19 -5.98 12.30
CA ASP A 145 0.21 -4.55 12.59
C ASP A 145 -0.82 -4.13 13.65
N MET A 146 -1.65 -5.08 14.14
CA MET A 146 -2.62 -4.82 15.19
C MET A 146 -2.24 -5.55 16.47
N GLN A 147 -2.66 -5.01 17.60
CA GLN A 147 -2.65 -5.70 18.88
C GLN A 147 -3.99 -6.42 19.09
N SER A 148 -4.01 -7.39 20.00
CA SER A 148 -5.22 -8.19 20.25
C SER A 148 -6.39 -7.39 20.82
N ASP A 149 -6.13 -6.24 21.43
CA ASP A 149 -7.14 -5.32 21.97
C ASP A 149 -7.68 -4.33 20.90
N GLY A 150 -7.20 -4.39 19.67
CA GLY A 150 -7.60 -3.52 18.57
C GLY A 150 -6.72 -2.28 18.39
N SER A 151 -5.74 -2.06 19.25
CA SER A 151 -4.81 -0.92 19.07
C SER A 151 -3.83 -1.16 17.92
N VAL A 152 -3.42 -0.07 17.28
CA VAL A 152 -2.54 -0.08 16.11
C VAL A 152 -1.08 -0.06 16.53
N ARG A 153 -0.28 -0.97 15.99
CA ARG A 153 1.18 -0.86 16.04
C ARG A 153 1.66 0.08 14.95
N PRO A 154 2.79 0.77 15.12
CA PRO A 154 3.37 1.59 14.04
C PRO A 154 3.77 0.78 12.80
N GLY A 155 3.95 -0.52 12.94
CA GLY A 155 4.29 -1.46 11.88
C GLY A 155 4.66 -2.83 12.43
N SER A 156 4.84 -3.80 11.56
CA SER A 156 5.04 -5.22 11.93
C SER A 156 6.32 -5.52 12.71
N ASN A 157 7.28 -4.60 12.74
CA ASN A 157 8.52 -4.73 13.52
C ASN A 157 8.53 -3.88 14.80
N TRP A 158 7.39 -3.23 15.15
CA TRP A 158 7.26 -2.26 16.25
C TRP A 158 6.25 -2.78 17.28
N ASN A 159 6.64 -3.79 18.04
CA ASN A 159 5.72 -4.52 18.93
C ASN A 159 5.39 -3.79 20.25
N ASP A 160 6.20 -2.83 20.63
CA ASP A 160 6.21 -2.15 21.95
C ASP A 160 5.77 -0.68 21.87
N ALA A 161 5.39 -0.20 20.70
CA ALA A 161 4.95 1.16 20.47
C ALA A 161 3.47 1.22 20.07
N PHE A 162 2.82 2.32 20.42
CA PHE A 162 1.48 2.68 19.99
C PHE A 162 1.55 4.04 19.27
N ASN A 163 0.97 4.12 18.08
CA ASN A 163 0.87 5.36 17.33
C ASN A 163 -0.60 5.71 17.08
N PRO A 164 -1.21 6.58 17.90
CA PRO A 164 -2.62 6.91 17.75
C PRO A 164 -2.93 7.64 16.44
N SER A 165 -1.94 8.26 15.77
CA SER A 165 -2.16 8.92 14.48
C SER A 165 -2.44 7.93 13.35
N TYR A 166 -2.10 6.66 13.52
CA TYR A 166 -2.36 5.59 12.56
C TYR A 166 -3.75 4.95 12.73
N SER A 167 -4.49 5.29 13.80
CA SER A 167 -5.83 4.77 14.00
C SER A 167 -6.79 5.30 12.94
N HIS A 168 -7.31 4.42 12.10
CA HIS A 168 -8.14 4.77 10.94
C HIS A 168 -9.55 4.18 11.07
N VAL A 169 -10.39 4.79 11.92
CA VAL A 169 -11.74 4.31 12.25
C VAL A 169 -12.60 4.04 11.01
N GLY A 170 -12.51 4.89 9.99
CA GLY A 170 -13.25 4.71 8.72
C GLY A 170 -12.84 3.44 7.97
N ALA A 171 -11.52 3.19 7.90
CA ALA A 171 -10.99 1.96 7.30
C ALA A 171 -11.43 0.72 8.09
N PHE A 172 -11.35 0.75 9.42
CA PHE A 172 -11.72 -0.40 10.26
C PHE A 172 -13.19 -0.80 10.09
N LYS A 173 -14.10 0.17 10.00
CA LYS A 173 -15.51 -0.11 9.68
C LYS A 173 -15.68 -0.75 8.30
N LEU A 174 -14.96 -0.27 7.31
CA LEU A 174 -14.96 -0.83 5.96
C LEU A 174 -14.37 -2.26 5.95
N PHE A 175 -13.30 -2.49 6.73
CA PHE A 175 -12.68 -3.83 6.86
C PHE A 175 -13.64 -4.82 7.51
N GLN A 176 -14.38 -4.39 8.53
CA GLN A 176 -15.43 -5.23 9.13
C GLN A 176 -16.50 -5.61 8.10
N GLU A 177 -16.95 -4.63 7.29
CA GLU A 177 -17.98 -4.86 6.27
C GLU A 177 -17.54 -5.91 5.23
N VAL A 178 -16.29 -5.81 4.73
CA VAL A 178 -15.82 -6.68 3.64
C VAL A 178 -15.30 -8.04 4.11
N THR A 179 -14.83 -8.14 5.36
CA THR A 179 -14.30 -9.41 5.94
C THR A 179 -15.29 -10.13 6.83
N ASN A 180 -16.32 -9.43 7.31
CA ASN A 180 -17.24 -9.90 8.37
C ASN A 180 -16.50 -10.32 9.66
N ASP A 181 -15.35 -9.67 9.98
CA ASP A 181 -14.55 -9.98 11.16
C ASP A 181 -14.81 -8.93 12.25
N ALA A 182 -15.44 -9.36 13.35
CA ALA A 182 -15.81 -8.50 14.47
C ALA A 182 -14.61 -7.82 15.17
N PHE A 183 -13.39 -8.30 14.97
CA PHE A 183 -12.16 -7.65 15.45
C PHE A 183 -12.10 -6.18 15.04
N TRP A 184 -12.49 -5.87 13.81
CA TRP A 184 -12.42 -4.51 13.29
C TRP A 184 -13.43 -3.55 13.93
N ASN A 185 -14.54 -4.06 14.50
CA ASN A 185 -15.42 -3.25 15.35
C ASN A 185 -14.72 -2.85 16.65
N THR A 186 -13.96 -3.77 17.26
CA THR A 186 -13.15 -3.46 18.45
C THR A 186 -12.11 -2.41 18.10
N ALA A 187 -11.34 -2.61 17.03
CA ALA A 187 -10.33 -1.63 16.58
C ALA A 187 -10.91 -0.24 16.29
N ALA A 188 -12.16 -0.17 15.81
CA ALA A 188 -12.83 1.11 15.54
C ALA A 188 -13.27 1.88 16.79
N THR A 189 -13.19 1.27 17.97
CA THR A 189 -13.63 1.83 19.25
C THR A 189 -12.52 1.95 20.30
N THR A 190 -11.36 1.37 20.02
CA THR A 190 -10.13 1.50 20.80
C THR A 190 -9.41 2.80 20.47
#